data_18f987918d8a014cccfa3f39929f6303
#
_entry.id   18f987918d8a014cccfa3f39929f6303
#
_cell.length_a   1.000
_cell.length_b   1.000
_cell.length_c   1.000
_cell.angle_alpha   90.00
_cell.angle_beta   90.00
_cell.angle_gamma   90.00
#
_symmetry.space_group_name_H-M   'P 1'
#
loop_
_entity.id
_entity.type
_entity.pdbx_description
1 polymer ?
#
loop_
_entity_poly.entity_id
_entity_poly.type
_entity_poly.pdbx_seq_one_letter_code
_entity_poly.pdbx_strand_id
1 'polypeptide(L)'
;MSSLDSFRQETREWLEENCPQSMRSPMTNVENDQCWGGRKWTFKSEDQKLWMERMGAKGWTAPDWPKEYGGGGLNKEEHKVLKSELGRIRARSPLDSFGIWMIGPALLKFGSEALKQQHLPPIVRGEIRWCQGYSEPGAGSDLAGLQSKAVDMGDHFIANGQKVWTSYGDKADWMFCLLRTDPDAKKQMGISLVLFDMETPGVNPKPIKLISGSSPFCETFLDDVRVERDQVVGEVNQGWTIAKYLLTHEREMIGGFGISAAGSKTLGIIAAETVGTINGRLDDLFLRTDIAKWEIDAASFAFTAERVTDEVKSGSGVGATSAMLKYYGTELNKRRFEHLVKINGSNSMIWEGDISNDGWLAKTWLRTKGNSIEGGTSEVQLNIIAKNILGLG
;
A
#
# COMPACT_ATOMS: atom_id res chain seq x y z
N MET A 1 -15.29 -30.12 -18.70
CA MET A 1 -14.83 -28.83 -18.19
C MET A 1 -13.43 -29.02 -17.62
N SER A 2 -12.52 -28.09 -17.82
CA SER A 2 -11.23 -28.15 -17.12
C SER A 2 -11.44 -27.89 -15.62
N SER A 3 -10.49 -28.30 -14.78
CA SER A 3 -10.57 -28.02 -13.33
C SER A 3 -10.70 -26.51 -13.05
N LEU A 4 -10.12 -25.67 -13.91
CA LEU A 4 -10.17 -24.22 -13.80
C LEU A 4 -11.53 -23.65 -14.21
N ASP A 5 -12.25 -24.29 -15.16
CA ASP A 5 -13.61 -23.90 -15.52
C ASP A 5 -14.59 -24.21 -14.39
N SER A 6 -14.43 -25.36 -13.74
CA SER A 6 -15.23 -25.72 -12.55
C SER A 6 -15.00 -24.73 -11.42
N PHE A 7 -13.72 -24.42 -11.12
CA PHE A 7 -13.37 -23.42 -10.10
C PHE A 7 -13.96 -22.03 -10.42
N ARG A 8 -13.95 -21.62 -11.70
CA ARG A 8 -14.56 -20.35 -12.14
C ARG A 8 -16.07 -20.32 -11.86
N GLN A 9 -16.76 -21.42 -12.18
CA GLN A 9 -18.20 -21.53 -11.96
C GLN A 9 -18.54 -21.49 -10.48
N GLU A 10 -17.85 -22.28 -9.66
CA GLU A 10 -18.02 -22.29 -8.20
C GLU A 10 -17.73 -20.93 -7.57
N THR A 11 -16.66 -20.26 -8.02
CA THR A 11 -16.29 -18.90 -7.57
C THR A 11 -17.39 -17.90 -7.91
N ARG A 12 -17.93 -17.98 -9.13
CA ARG A 12 -19.02 -17.09 -9.59
C ARG A 12 -20.27 -17.25 -8.76
N GLU A 13 -20.73 -18.50 -8.57
CA GLU A 13 -21.92 -18.82 -7.79
C GLU A 13 -21.75 -18.34 -6.34
N TRP A 14 -20.60 -18.64 -5.74
CA TRP A 14 -20.31 -18.19 -4.38
C TRP A 14 -20.31 -16.67 -4.24
N LEU A 15 -19.68 -15.94 -5.18
CA LEU A 15 -19.66 -14.47 -5.16
C LEU A 15 -21.04 -13.86 -5.35
N GLU A 16 -21.86 -14.42 -6.24
CA GLU A 16 -23.23 -13.95 -6.46
C GLU A 16 -24.12 -14.15 -5.23
N GLU A 17 -23.93 -15.25 -4.51
CA GLU A 17 -24.68 -15.52 -3.28
C GLU A 17 -24.19 -14.71 -2.08
N ASN A 18 -22.87 -14.50 -1.97
CA ASN A 18 -22.25 -14.03 -0.73
C ASN A 18 -21.81 -12.55 -0.75
N CYS A 19 -21.60 -11.93 -1.91
CA CYS A 19 -21.27 -10.51 -1.98
C CYS A 19 -22.53 -9.65 -1.87
N PRO A 20 -22.69 -8.80 -0.84
CA PRO A 20 -23.84 -7.91 -0.74
C PRO A 20 -23.95 -6.96 -1.94
N GLN A 21 -25.16 -6.62 -2.33
CA GLN A 21 -25.40 -5.78 -3.50
C GLN A 21 -24.77 -4.38 -3.37
N SER A 22 -24.77 -3.80 -2.16
CA SER A 22 -24.13 -2.51 -1.86
C SER A 22 -22.62 -2.52 -2.01
N MET A 23 -22.01 -3.71 -1.93
CA MET A 23 -20.56 -3.93 -2.09
C MET A 23 -20.16 -4.18 -3.55
N ARG A 24 -21.12 -4.19 -4.49
CA ARG A 24 -20.91 -4.39 -5.94
C ARG A 24 -20.89 -3.09 -6.73
N SER A 25 -20.33 -2.04 -6.15
CA SER A 25 -20.19 -0.74 -6.79
C SER A 25 -18.81 -0.14 -6.50
N PRO A 26 -18.24 0.66 -7.41
CA PRO A 26 -17.01 1.37 -7.14
C PRO A 26 -17.10 2.20 -5.85
N MET A 27 -15.98 2.33 -5.14
CA MET A 27 -15.88 3.24 -4.01
C MET A 27 -16.01 4.69 -4.51
N THR A 28 -16.84 5.48 -3.84
CA THR A 28 -17.01 6.90 -4.14
C THR A 28 -16.03 7.77 -3.38
N ASN A 29 -15.67 7.34 -2.18
CA ASN A 29 -14.63 7.95 -1.36
C ASN A 29 -13.73 6.85 -0.78
N VAL A 30 -12.53 6.70 -1.34
CA VAL A 30 -11.60 5.63 -0.98
C VAL A 30 -11.27 5.65 0.52
N GLU A 31 -11.02 6.83 1.12
CA GLU A 31 -10.72 6.93 2.55
C GLU A 31 -11.85 6.43 3.45
N ASN A 32 -13.10 6.66 3.04
CA ASN A 32 -14.27 6.28 3.82
C ASN A 32 -14.81 4.88 3.48
N ASP A 33 -14.62 4.44 2.24
CA ASP A 33 -15.23 3.20 1.73
C ASP A 33 -14.31 1.97 1.92
N GLN A 34 -12.99 2.17 2.11
CA GLN A 34 -12.05 1.10 2.42
C GLN A 34 -12.37 0.45 3.77
N CYS A 35 -12.24 -0.88 3.84
CA CYS A 35 -12.30 -1.64 5.08
C CYS A 35 -10.88 -1.99 5.53
N TRP A 36 -10.46 -1.52 6.70
CA TRP A 36 -9.13 -1.77 7.25
C TRP A 36 -9.09 -2.85 8.31
N GLY A 37 -10.22 -3.18 8.91
CA GLY A 37 -10.30 -4.11 10.03
C GLY A 37 -9.56 -3.64 11.28
N GLY A 38 -9.28 -4.58 12.19
CA GLY A 38 -8.61 -4.32 13.46
C GLY A 38 -9.56 -4.05 14.62
N ARG A 39 -9.00 -4.08 15.84
CA ARG A 39 -9.74 -3.92 17.11
C ARG A 39 -10.47 -2.57 17.24
N LYS A 40 -9.90 -1.53 16.61
CA LYS A 40 -10.43 -0.14 16.67
C LYS A 40 -11.28 0.22 15.46
N TRP A 41 -11.55 -0.75 14.56
CA TRP A 41 -12.28 -0.48 13.33
C TRP A 41 -13.79 -0.39 13.57
N THR A 42 -14.41 0.64 13.00
CA THR A 42 -15.87 0.77 12.95
C THR A 42 -16.34 0.59 11.53
N PHE A 43 -17.14 -0.44 11.29
CA PHE A 43 -17.71 -0.71 9.96
C PHE A 43 -18.68 0.40 9.55
N LYS A 44 -18.65 0.75 8.28
CA LYS A 44 -19.53 1.77 7.70
C LYS A 44 -20.96 1.25 7.43
N SER A 45 -21.10 -0.06 7.31
CA SER A 45 -22.37 -0.75 7.15
C SER A 45 -22.24 -2.21 7.57
N GLU A 46 -23.38 -2.86 7.86
CA GLU A 46 -23.44 -4.30 8.11
C GLU A 46 -22.97 -5.09 6.88
N ASP A 47 -23.25 -4.61 5.67
CA ASP A 47 -22.79 -5.23 4.43
C ASP A 47 -21.26 -5.22 4.28
N GLN A 48 -20.58 -4.12 4.70
CA GLN A 48 -19.13 -4.06 4.72
C GLN A 48 -18.55 -5.11 5.67
N LYS A 49 -19.12 -5.22 6.87
CA LYS A 49 -18.74 -6.21 7.87
C LYS A 49 -18.93 -7.63 7.35
N LEU A 50 -20.14 -7.91 6.87
CA LEU A 50 -20.53 -9.23 6.35
C LEU A 50 -19.63 -9.66 5.17
N TRP A 51 -19.30 -8.72 4.27
CA TRP A 51 -18.43 -8.99 3.14
C TRP A 51 -17.00 -9.34 3.59
N MET A 52 -16.44 -8.58 4.51
CA MET A 52 -15.11 -8.88 5.07
C MET A 52 -15.10 -10.25 5.78
N GLU A 53 -16.08 -10.52 6.63
CA GLU A 53 -16.18 -11.79 7.38
C GLU A 53 -16.31 -13.01 6.45
N ARG A 54 -17.16 -12.92 5.41
CA ARG A 54 -17.34 -14.00 4.43
C ARG A 54 -16.08 -14.27 3.63
N MET A 55 -15.42 -13.23 3.16
CA MET A 55 -14.16 -13.34 2.42
C MET A 55 -13.03 -13.86 3.31
N GLY A 56 -12.96 -13.39 4.56
CA GLY A 56 -12.00 -13.88 5.56
C GLY A 56 -12.21 -15.36 5.91
N ALA A 57 -13.44 -15.78 6.14
CA ALA A 57 -13.79 -17.17 6.40
C ALA A 57 -13.44 -18.12 5.22
N LYS A 58 -13.52 -17.62 3.99
CA LYS A 58 -13.11 -18.33 2.77
C LYS A 58 -11.59 -18.32 2.55
N GLY A 59 -10.85 -17.51 3.32
CA GLY A 59 -9.43 -17.23 3.12
C GLY A 59 -9.13 -16.36 1.90
N TRP A 60 -10.15 -15.74 1.31
CA TRP A 60 -10.03 -14.97 0.08
C TRP A 60 -9.67 -13.49 0.28
N THR A 61 -9.45 -13.06 1.51
CA THR A 61 -8.72 -11.82 1.83
C THR A 61 -7.23 -11.96 1.56
N ALA A 62 -6.69 -13.21 1.70
CA ALA A 62 -5.32 -13.59 1.36
C ALA A 62 -5.34 -14.90 0.53
N PRO A 63 -5.80 -14.83 -0.74
CA PRO A 63 -6.20 -16.02 -1.50
C PRO A 63 -5.06 -17.00 -1.81
N ASP A 64 -3.83 -16.53 -1.93
CA ASP A 64 -2.63 -17.31 -2.24
C ASP A 64 -1.85 -17.79 -0.99
N TRP A 65 -2.27 -17.35 0.22
CA TRP A 65 -1.62 -17.83 1.43
C TRP A 65 -2.01 -19.27 1.77
N PRO A 66 -1.12 -20.01 2.47
CA PRO A 66 -1.41 -21.37 2.90
C PRO A 66 -2.69 -21.46 3.75
N LYS A 67 -3.47 -22.52 3.54
CA LYS A 67 -4.72 -22.78 4.29
C LYS A 67 -4.48 -22.96 5.79
N GLU A 68 -3.33 -23.50 6.17
CA GLU A 68 -2.93 -23.70 7.57
C GLU A 68 -2.84 -22.41 8.38
N TYR A 69 -2.68 -21.26 7.68
CA TYR A 69 -2.69 -19.92 8.29
C TYR A 69 -3.96 -19.13 7.94
N GLY A 70 -5.02 -19.82 7.50
CA GLY A 70 -6.31 -19.20 7.19
C GLY A 70 -6.42 -18.62 5.78
N GLY A 71 -5.38 -18.72 4.94
CA GLY A 71 -5.44 -18.28 3.55
C GLY A 71 -6.27 -19.20 2.64
N GLY A 72 -6.52 -18.74 1.42
CA GLY A 72 -7.32 -19.50 0.43
C GLY A 72 -6.60 -20.71 -0.15
N GLY A 73 -5.27 -20.75 -0.12
CA GLY A 73 -4.45 -21.80 -0.72
C GLY A 73 -4.58 -21.89 -2.24
N LEU A 74 -4.99 -20.78 -2.88
CA LEU A 74 -5.19 -20.74 -4.33
C LEU A 74 -3.83 -20.69 -5.04
N ASN A 75 -3.74 -21.45 -6.13
CA ASN A 75 -2.64 -21.28 -7.06
C ASN A 75 -2.79 -19.99 -7.91
N LYS A 76 -1.76 -19.66 -8.67
CA LYS A 76 -1.73 -18.42 -9.47
C LYS A 76 -2.90 -18.29 -10.47
N GLU A 77 -3.32 -19.39 -11.08
CA GLU A 77 -4.40 -19.38 -12.08
C GLU A 77 -5.77 -19.26 -11.40
N GLU A 78 -5.99 -19.94 -10.29
CA GLU A 78 -7.19 -19.80 -9.46
C GLU A 78 -7.32 -18.37 -8.88
N HIS A 79 -6.20 -17.77 -8.42
CA HIS A 79 -6.19 -16.38 -7.95
C HIS A 79 -6.58 -15.39 -9.06
N LYS A 80 -6.10 -15.60 -10.31
CA LYS A 80 -6.53 -14.78 -11.46
C LYS A 80 -8.03 -14.94 -11.75
N VAL A 81 -8.55 -16.17 -11.65
CA VAL A 81 -10.00 -16.42 -11.80
C VAL A 81 -10.79 -15.64 -10.74
N LEU A 82 -10.41 -15.77 -9.46
CA LEU A 82 -11.06 -15.03 -8.37
C LEU A 82 -11.04 -13.52 -8.63
N LYS A 83 -9.89 -12.95 -8.99
CA LYS A 83 -9.75 -11.53 -9.31
C LYS A 83 -10.63 -11.11 -10.49
N SER A 84 -10.72 -11.95 -11.53
CA SER A 84 -11.58 -11.71 -12.70
C SER A 84 -13.06 -11.70 -12.33
N GLU A 85 -13.52 -12.65 -11.50
CA GLU A 85 -14.93 -12.74 -11.10
C GLU A 85 -15.30 -11.63 -10.11
N LEU A 86 -14.42 -11.22 -9.20
CA LEU A 86 -14.59 -10.01 -8.36
C LEU A 86 -14.74 -8.75 -9.23
N GLY A 87 -13.89 -8.60 -10.26
CA GLY A 87 -13.98 -7.49 -11.21
C GLY A 87 -15.29 -7.51 -12.01
N ARG A 88 -15.79 -8.69 -12.43
CA ARG A 88 -17.03 -8.87 -13.16
C ARG A 88 -18.23 -8.29 -12.42
N ILE A 89 -18.33 -8.53 -11.10
CA ILE A 89 -19.40 -8.02 -10.25
C ILE A 89 -19.08 -6.65 -9.64
N ARG A 90 -17.93 -6.05 -9.98
CA ARG A 90 -17.41 -4.79 -9.40
C ARG A 90 -17.35 -4.80 -7.88
N ALA A 91 -16.99 -5.95 -7.30
CA ALA A 91 -16.87 -6.08 -5.85
C ALA A 91 -15.81 -5.14 -5.31
N ARG A 92 -16.14 -4.45 -4.20
CA ARG A 92 -15.15 -3.68 -3.42
C ARG A 92 -14.16 -4.63 -2.76
N SER A 93 -12.92 -4.15 -2.51
CA SER A 93 -11.97 -4.89 -1.69
C SER A 93 -12.61 -5.22 -0.33
N PRO A 94 -12.57 -6.47 0.11
CA PRO A 94 -13.15 -6.84 1.39
C PRO A 94 -12.32 -6.35 2.57
N LEU A 95 -11.01 -6.22 2.39
CA LEU A 95 -10.06 -5.82 3.42
C LEU A 95 -8.81 -5.21 2.79
N ASP A 96 -8.44 -4.01 3.26
CA ASP A 96 -7.15 -3.38 3.01
C ASP A 96 -6.29 -3.49 4.26
N SER A 97 -5.08 -4.04 4.14
CA SER A 97 -4.28 -4.33 5.33
C SER A 97 -2.79 -4.40 5.02
N PHE A 98 -1.98 -3.62 5.74
CA PHE A 98 -0.53 -3.80 5.80
C PHE A 98 -0.15 -5.22 6.27
N GLY A 99 -1.06 -5.87 6.99
CA GLY A 99 -0.94 -7.27 7.35
C GLY A 99 -0.85 -8.16 6.12
N ILE A 100 -1.75 -7.96 5.13
CA ILE A 100 -1.85 -8.82 3.95
C ILE A 100 -0.70 -8.56 2.97
N TRP A 101 -0.39 -7.32 2.65
CA TRP A 101 0.54 -7.02 1.55
C TRP A 101 1.93 -6.55 1.99
N MET A 102 2.19 -6.42 3.29
CA MET A 102 3.52 -6.12 3.84
C MET A 102 4.00 -7.21 4.80
N ILE A 103 3.55 -7.16 6.08
CA ILE A 103 4.15 -8.00 7.12
C ILE A 103 3.82 -9.49 6.94
N GLY A 104 2.66 -9.86 6.44
CA GLY A 104 2.27 -11.26 6.24
C GLY A 104 3.19 -12.03 5.30
N PRO A 105 3.50 -11.52 4.08
CA PRO A 105 4.51 -12.12 3.21
C PRO A 105 5.89 -12.27 3.88
N ALA A 106 6.29 -11.31 4.73
CA ALA A 106 7.54 -11.41 5.48
C ALA A 106 7.47 -12.48 6.58
N LEU A 107 6.33 -12.60 7.28
CA LEU A 107 6.11 -13.65 8.27
C LEU A 107 6.11 -15.03 7.62
N LEU A 108 5.43 -15.20 6.49
CA LEU A 108 5.44 -16.46 5.73
C LEU A 108 6.86 -16.90 5.37
N LYS A 109 7.73 -15.96 5.02
CA LYS A 109 9.08 -16.24 4.55
C LYS A 109 10.12 -16.35 5.68
N PHE A 110 10.05 -15.51 6.69
CA PHE A 110 11.09 -15.32 7.70
C PHE A 110 10.60 -15.56 9.14
N GLY A 111 9.30 -15.60 9.38
CA GLY A 111 8.74 -15.79 10.71
C GLY A 111 8.93 -17.22 11.22
N SER A 112 9.09 -17.35 12.54
CA SER A 112 9.00 -18.63 13.22
C SER A 112 7.59 -19.20 13.07
N GLU A 113 7.42 -20.51 13.28
CA GLU A 113 6.09 -21.11 13.22
C GLU A 113 5.13 -20.51 14.25
N ALA A 114 5.64 -20.17 15.44
CA ALA A 114 4.85 -19.49 16.48
C ALA A 114 4.33 -18.13 16.00
N LEU A 115 5.18 -17.30 15.37
CA LEU A 115 4.77 -16.01 14.81
C LEU A 115 3.74 -16.14 13.68
N LYS A 116 3.90 -17.14 12.81
CA LYS A 116 2.94 -17.41 11.74
C LYS A 116 1.57 -17.78 12.30
N GLN A 117 1.52 -18.71 13.24
CA GLN A 117 0.27 -19.14 13.88
C GLN A 117 -0.39 -18.02 14.69
N GLN A 118 0.41 -17.17 15.33
CA GLN A 118 -0.09 -16.06 16.13
C GLN A 118 -0.72 -14.95 15.26
N HIS A 119 -0.07 -14.58 14.15
CA HIS A 119 -0.39 -13.35 13.44
C HIS A 119 -1.11 -13.56 12.11
N LEU A 120 -0.81 -14.61 11.34
CA LEU A 120 -1.38 -14.75 10.00
C LEU A 120 -2.90 -15.01 10.00
N PRO A 121 -3.47 -15.89 10.83
CA PRO A 121 -4.90 -16.10 10.84
C PRO A 121 -5.72 -14.86 11.20
N PRO A 122 -5.39 -14.08 12.24
CA PRO A 122 -6.13 -12.84 12.53
C PRO A 122 -5.92 -11.74 11.48
N ILE A 123 -4.79 -11.72 10.74
CA ILE A 123 -4.62 -10.83 9.57
C ILE A 123 -5.65 -11.20 8.49
N VAL A 124 -5.78 -12.48 8.15
CA VAL A 124 -6.71 -12.96 7.12
C VAL A 124 -8.16 -12.63 7.47
N ARG A 125 -8.53 -12.75 8.76
CA ARG A 125 -9.87 -12.44 9.23
C ARG A 125 -10.13 -10.94 9.46
N GLY A 126 -9.12 -10.08 9.25
CA GLY A 126 -9.24 -8.64 9.49
C GLY A 126 -9.41 -8.25 10.95
N GLU A 127 -8.99 -9.09 11.90
CA GLU A 127 -9.10 -8.88 13.34
C GLU A 127 -8.01 -7.96 13.89
N ILE A 128 -6.86 -7.87 13.21
CA ILE A 128 -5.74 -7.04 13.59
C ILE A 128 -5.29 -6.14 12.44
N ARG A 129 -5.09 -4.87 12.75
CA ARG A 129 -4.57 -3.86 11.83
C ARG A 129 -3.11 -3.55 12.14
N TRP A 130 -2.29 -3.50 11.12
CA TRP A 130 -0.85 -3.27 11.23
C TRP A 130 -0.44 -1.86 10.81
N CYS A 131 0.64 -1.35 11.41
CA CYS A 131 1.37 -0.19 10.93
C CYS A 131 2.87 -0.46 10.84
N GLN A 132 3.57 0.39 10.08
CA GLN A 132 5.00 0.27 9.82
C GLN A 132 5.78 1.31 10.64
N GLY A 133 6.77 0.86 11.41
CA GLY A 133 7.69 1.69 12.18
C GLY A 133 9.09 1.69 11.59
N TYR A 134 9.30 2.35 10.44
CA TYR A 134 10.59 2.36 9.75
C TYR A 134 11.31 3.69 9.91
N SER A 135 10.83 4.73 9.24
CA SER A 135 11.46 6.04 9.17
C SER A 135 11.57 6.73 10.53
N GLU A 136 12.61 7.52 10.69
CA GLU A 136 12.84 8.41 11.84
C GLU A 136 13.06 9.84 11.34
N PRO A 137 12.95 10.86 12.19
CA PRO A 137 13.23 12.25 11.78
C PRO A 137 14.60 12.41 11.10
N GLY A 138 15.60 11.66 11.54
CA GLY A 138 16.95 11.66 10.95
C GLY A 138 17.28 10.51 10.00
N ALA A 139 16.33 9.58 9.74
CA ALA A 139 16.57 8.37 8.94
C ALA A 139 15.37 8.05 8.04
N GLY A 140 15.28 8.71 6.91
CA GLY A 140 14.31 8.44 5.84
C GLY A 140 14.98 7.74 4.68
N SER A 141 15.56 8.49 3.72
CA SER A 141 16.32 7.91 2.58
C SER A 141 17.51 7.06 3.03
N ASP A 142 18.22 7.49 4.06
CA ASP A 142 19.25 6.68 4.74
C ASP A 142 18.62 5.88 5.91
N LEU A 143 17.68 4.99 5.57
CA LEU A 143 16.96 4.19 6.58
C LEU A 143 17.90 3.36 7.46
N ALA A 144 19.02 2.89 6.93
CA ALA A 144 20.01 2.15 7.71
C ALA A 144 20.68 2.98 8.82
N GLY A 145 20.54 4.31 8.76
CA GLY A 145 21.00 5.26 9.78
C GLY A 145 20.07 5.39 10.98
N LEU A 146 19.01 4.57 11.09
CA LEU A 146 18.05 4.62 12.20
C LEU A 146 18.72 4.49 13.57
N GLN A 147 18.20 5.24 14.56
CA GLN A 147 18.76 5.37 15.91
C GLN A 147 17.84 4.81 17.01
N SER A 148 16.55 4.57 16.73
CA SER A 148 15.68 3.91 17.71
C SER A 148 16.27 2.56 18.08
N LYS A 149 16.56 2.36 19.36
CA LYS A 149 17.31 1.21 19.88
C LYS A 149 16.40 0.22 20.58
N ALA A 150 16.83 -1.04 20.62
CA ALA A 150 16.26 -2.07 21.46
C ALA A 150 17.39 -2.72 22.26
N VAL A 151 17.38 -2.51 23.58
CA VAL A 151 18.38 -3.07 24.51
C VAL A 151 17.97 -4.48 24.88
N ASP A 152 18.88 -5.43 24.72
CA ASP A 152 18.65 -6.84 25.08
C ASP A 152 18.71 -7.03 26.60
N MET A 153 17.59 -7.51 27.17
CA MET A 153 17.46 -7.80 28.61
C MET A 153 17.49 -9.32 28.89
N GLY A 154 17.77 -10.13 27.89
CA GLY A 154 17.83 -11.59 27.97
C GLY A 154 16.54 -12.25 27.47
N ASP A 155 15.45 -12.10 28.20
CA ASP A 155 14.13 -12.66 27.83
C ASP A 155 13.28 -11.74 26.96
N HIS A 156 13.60 -10.44 26.93
CA HIS A 156 12.92 -9.42 26.16
C HIS A 156 13.87 -8.31 25.72
N PHE A 157 13.36 -7.35 24.94
CA PHE A 157 14.03 -6.09 24.60
C PHE A 157 13.28 -4.91 25.17
N ILE A 158 14.01 -3.84 25.51
CA ILE A 158 13.46 -2.53 25.85
C ILE A 158 13.74 -1.57 24.71
N ALA A 159 12.66 -1.12 24.04
CA ALA A 159 12.74 -0.26 22.88
C ALA A 159 12.53 1.21 23.24
N ASN A 160 13.42 2.09 22.72
CA ASN A 160 13.37 3.53 22.91
C ASN A 160 13.69 4.24 21.61
N GLY A 161 12.93 5.31 21.30
CA GLY A 161 13.16 6.13 20.11
C GLY A 161 11.91 6.81 19.58
N GLN A 162 11.99 7.26 18.33
CA GLN A 162 10.91 7.95 17.65
C GLN A 162 10.83 7.47 16.19
N LYS A 163 9.65 7.06 15.77
CA LYS A 163 9.32 6.77 14.38
C LYS A 163 8.47 7.90 13.80
N VAL A 164 8.58 8.13 12.50
CA VAL A 164 7.80 9.13 11.78
C VAL A 164 7.19 8.54 10.51
N TRP A 165 6.13 9.14 10.02
CA TRP A 165 5.37 8.67 8.87
C TRP A 165 4.75 7.29 9.08
N THR A 166 4.47 6.95 10.34
CA THR A 166 3.77 5.71 10.70
C THR A 166 2.33 5.80 10.20
N SER A 167 2.04 5.13 9.08
CA SER A 167 0.71 5.17 8.46
C SER A 167 -0.34 4.59 9.39
N TYR A 168 -1.32 5.43 9.76
CA TYR A 168 -2.44 5.08 10.65
C TYR A 168 -2.01 4.45 12.00
N GLY A 169 -0.87 4.86 12.56
CA GLY A 169 -0.37 4.34 13.81
C GLY A 169 -1.35 4.51 14.98
N ASP A 170 -2.14 5.58 15.00
CA ASP A 170 -3.21 5.85 15.97
C ASP A 170 -4.41 4.89 15.87
N LYS A 171 -4.53 4.18 14.74
CA LYS A 171 -5.63 3.25 14.42
C LYS A 171 -5.18 1.81 14.31
N ALA A 172 -3.87 1.56 14.36
CA ALA A 172 -3.29 0.23 14.28
C ALA A 172 -3.36 -0.50 15.62
N ASP A 173 -3.33 -1.82 15.55
CA ASP A 173 -3.27 -2.72 16.70
C ASP A 173 -1.85 -3.23 16.93
N TRP A 174 -1.09 -3.44 15.86
CA TRP A 174 0.27 -3.95 15.89
C TRP A 174 1.21 -3.14 15.00
N MET A 175 2.46 -3.05 15.42
CA MET A 175 3.53 -2.44 14.63
C MET A 175 4.59 -3.49 14.26
N PHE A 176 5.05 -3.46 13.00
CA PHE A 176 6.32 -4.05 12.62
C PHE A 176 7.38 -2.95 12.53
N CYS A 177 8.41 -3.07 13.34
CA CYS A 177 9.34 -1.97 13.61
C CYS A 177 10.80 -2.37 13.40
N LEU A 178 11.57 -1.51 12.72
CA LEU A 178 13.02 -1.65 12.65
C LEU A 178 13.67 -0.94 13.84
N LEU A 179 14.48 -1.67 14.60
CA LEU A 179 15.20 -1.15 15.75
C LEU A 179 16.69 -1.53 15.69
N ARG A 180 17.53 -0.66 16.26
CA ARG A 180 18.97 -0.90 16.43
C ARG A 180 19.16 -1.81 17.64
N THR A 181 19.51 -3.06 17.41
CA THR A 181 19.79 -4.07 18.44
C THR A 181 21.27 -4.24 18.71
N ASP A 182 22.14 -3.86 17.78
CA ASP A 182 23.59 -3.80 17.95
C ASP A 182 24.13 -2.46 17.45
N PRO A 183 24.47 -1.52 18.35
CA PRO A 183 24.97 -0.20 18.00
C PRO A 183 26.40 -0.22 17.46
N ASP A 184 27.20 -1.25 17.77
CA ASP A 184 28.62 -1.36 17.39
C ASP A 184 28.79 -2.02 16.02
N ALA A 185 27.75 -2.67 15.49
CA ALA A 185 27.77 -3.29 14.17
C ALA A 185 27.75 -2.26 13.04
N LYS A 186 28.19 -2.68 11.84
CA LYS A 186 27.97 -1.88 10.63
C LYS A 186 26.50 -1.55 10.46
N LYS A 187 26.21 -0.34 9.92
CA LYS A 187 24.88 0.26 9.79
C LYS A 187 23.73 -0.74 9.56
N GLN A 188 23.86 -1.63 8.59
CA GLN A 188 22.83 -2.59 8.20
C GLN A 188 22.81 -3.87 9.05
N MET A 189 23.92 -4.19 9.72
CA MET A 189 24.14 -5.46 10.41
C MET A 189 23.59 -5.49 11.85
N GLY A 190 23.31 -4.33 12.42
CA GLY A 190 22.82 -4.21 13.81
C GLY A 190 21.34 -3.85 13.90
N ILE A 191 20.52 -4.21 12.91
CA ILE A 191 19.10 -3.88 12.84
C ILE A 191 18.27 -5.16 12.93
N SER A 192 17.27 -5.17 13.79
CA SER A 192 16.26 -6.23 13.88
C SER A 192 14.89 -5.72 13.46
N LEU A 193 14.06 -6.62 12.93
CA LEU A 193 12.63 -6.39 12.72
C LEU A 193 11.87 -7.04 13.87
N VAL A 194 11.14 -6.24 14.61
CA VAL A 194 10.37 -6.68 15.77
C VAL A 194 8.90 -6.33 15.63
N LEU A 195 8.05 -7.09 16.33
CA LEU A 195 6.61 -6.89 16.38
C LEU A 195 6.21 -6.53 17.80
N PHE A 196 5.30 -5.57 17.96
CA PHE A 196 4.69 -5.28 19.24
C PHE A 196 3.30 -4.68 19.09
N ASP A 197 2.49 -4.89 20.12
CA ASP A 197 1.15 -4.35 20.22
C ASP A 197 1.22 -2.83 20.46
N MET A 198 0.39 -2.07 19.74
CA MET A 198 0.31 -0.61 19.87
C MET A 198 -0.26 -0.14 21.21
N GLU A 199 -0.86 -1.04 21.99
CA GLU A 199 -1.32 -0.78 23.36
C GLU A 199 -0.26 -1.10 24.42
N THR A 200 0.93 -1.59 24.03
CA THR A 200 2.05 -1.78 24.95
C THR A 200 2.40 -0.46 25.64
N PRO A 201 2.54 -0.44 26.98
CA PRO A 201 2.95 0.76 27.68
C PRO A 201 4.20 1.39 27.08
N GLY A 202 4.22 2.71 26.96
CA GLY A 202 5.31 3.46 26.33
C GLY A 202 5.16 3.71 24.82
N VAL A 203 4.22 3.06 24.13
CA VAL A 203 3.91 3.34 22.72
C VAL A 203 2.93 4.52 22.62
N ASN A 204 3.35 5.61 21.99
CA ASN A 204 2.55 6.82 21.90
C ASN A 204 2.52 7.38 20.47
N PRO A 205 1.53 6.98 19.63
CA PRO A 205 1.34 7.54 18.31
C PRO A 205 0.65 8.90 18.37
N LYS A 206 1.22 9.90 17.68
CA LYS A 206 0.67 11.25 17.57
C LYS A 206 0.39 11.59 16.10
N PRO A 207 -0.88 11.82 15.73
CA PRO A 207 -1.26 12.13 14.36
C PRO A 207 -0.59 13.39 13.81
N ILE A 208 -0.12 13.32 12.58
CA ILE A 208 0.44 14.45 11.83
C ILE A 208 -0.63 14.97 10.87
N LYS A 209 -1.05 16.22 11.06
CA LYS A 209 -1.97 16.87 10.13
C LYS A 209 -1.23 17.36 8.89
N LEU A 210 -1.57 16.80 7.73
CA LEU A 210 -1.01 17.20 6.44
C LEU A 210 -1.62 18.51 5.96
N ILE A 211 -0.95 19.16 5.01
CA ILE A 211 -1.46 20.35 4.30
C ILE A 211 -2.79 20.06 3.59
N SER A 212 -3.05 18.83 3.19
CA SER A 212 -4.33 18.39 2.62
C SER A 212 -5.49 18.35 3.64
N GLY A 213 -5.22 18.58 4.92
CA GLY A 213 -6.20 18.51 6.00
C GLY A 213 -6.40 17.10 6.58
N SER A 214 -5.97 16.04 5.88
CA SER A 214 -6.01 14.66 6.38
C SER A 214 -4.86 14.36 7.35
N SER A 215 -4.98 13.29 8.13
CA SER A 215 -3.97 12.86 9.09
C SER A 215 -3.73 11.34 9.01
N PRO A 216 -3.24 10.84 7.86
CA PRO A 216 -2.99 9.41 7.68
C PRO A 216 -1.69 8.91 8.31
N PHE A 217 -0.85 9.80 8.84
CA PHE A 217 0.46 9.47 9.41
C PHE A 217 0.57 9.92 10.85
N CYS A 218 1.43 9.22 11.61
CA CYS A 218 1.80 9.57 12.96
C CYS A 218 3.31 9.73 13.10
N GLU A 219 3.72 10.55 14.07
CA GLU A 219 4.93 10.33 14.83
C GLU A 219 4.61 9.29 15.91
N THR A 220 5.50 8.33 16.12
CA THR A 220 5.29 7.30 17.15
C THR A 220 6.48 7.29 18.09
N PHE A 221 6.25 7.70 19.33
CA PHE A 221 7.27 7.70 20.38
C PHE A 221 7.28 6.35 21.07
N LEU A 222 8.46 5.85 21.36
CA LEU A 222 8.73 4.62 22.09
C LEU A 222 9.51 4.99 23.35
N ASP A 223 8.92 4.77 24.51
CA ASP A 223 9.49 5.11 25.83
C ASP A 223 9.45 3.86 26.70
N ASP A 224 10.59 3.20 26.84
CA ASP A 224 10.76 1.93 27.56
C ASP A 224 9.76 0.83 27.13
N VAL A 225 9.48 0.74 25.83
CA VAL A 225 8.54 -0.26 25.29
C VAL A 225 9.13 -1.66 25.40
N ARG A 226 8.44 -2.54 26.13
CA ARG A 226 8.79 -3.95 26.23
C ARG A 226 8.42 -4.68 24.93
N VAL A 227 9.40 -5.36 24.33
CA VAL A 227 9.24 -6.21 23.15
C VAL A 227 9.66 -7.62 23.50
N GLU A 228 8.75 -8.58 23.39
CA GLU A 228 9.05 -9.97 23.70
C GLU A 228 10.05 -10.56 22.70
N ARG A 229 10.95 -11.41 23.17
CA ARG A 229 12.02 -11.97 22.32
C ARG A 229 11.47 -12.84 21.18
N ASP A 230 10.37 -13.52 21.40
CA ASP A 230 9.69 -14.34 20.39
C ASP A 230 8.97 -13.53 19.31
N GLN A 231 8.86 -12.20 19.51
CA GLN A 231 8.32 -11.26 18.53
C GLN A 231 9.39 -10.68 17.58
N VAL A 232 10.61 -11.23 17.56
CA VAL A 232 11.62 -10.92 16.55
C VAL A 232 11.33 -11.72 15.29
N VAL A 233 11.22 -11.04 14.15
CA VAL A 233 11.04 -11.72 12.85
C VAL A 233 12.40 -12.14 12.30
N GLY A 234 12.58 -13.44 12.06
CA GLY A 234 13.88 -14.00 11.72
C GLY A 234 14.84 -14.00 12.91
N GLU A 235 16.09 -13.71 12.66
CA GLU A 235 17.13 -13.66 13.70
C GLU A 235 17.43 -12.21 14.10
N VAL A 236 17.88 -12.03 15.35
CA VAL A 236 18.36 -10.73 15.84
C VAL A 236 19.49 -10.22 14.92
N ASN A 237 19.49 -8.94 14.61
CA ASN A 237 20.45 -8.28 13.69
C ASN A 237 20.30 -8.64 12.19
N GLN A 238 19.28 -9.41 11.81
CA GLN A 238 18.98 -9.77 10.41
C GLN A 238 17.83 -8.97 9.79
N GLY A 239 17.31 -8.00 10.52
CA GLY A 239 16.13 -7.21 10.11
C GLY A 239 16.30 -6.42 8.81
N TRP A 240 17.54 -6.05 8.44
CA TRP A 240 17.80 -5.33 7.19
C TRP A 240 17.47 -6.15 5.94
N THR A 241 17.72 -7.45 5.96
CA THR A 241 17.37 -8.35 4.85
C THR A 241 15.87 -8.44 4.68
N ILE A 242 15.15 -8.51 5.80
CA ILE A 242 13.67 -8.54 5.83
C ILE A 242 13.11 -7.18 5.38
N ALA A 243 13.71 -6.07 5.84
CA ALA A 243 13.31 -4.72 5.40
C ALA A 243 13.42 -4.55 3.89
N LYS A 244 14.50 -5.01 3.27
CA LYS A 244 14.67 -4.97 1.79
C LYS A 244 13.57 -5.77 1.08
N TYR A 245 13.18 -6.91 1.61
CA TYR A 245 12.10 -7.71 1.08
C TYR A 245 10.76 -6.97 1.15
N LEU A 246 10.42 -6.39 2.30
CA LEU A 246 9.20 -5.59 2.50
C LEU A 246 9.14 -4.36 1.60
N LEU A 247 10.26 -3.62 1.46
CA LEU A 247 10.34 -2.45 0.60
C LEU A 247 10.15 -2.78 -0.90
N THR A 248 10.36 -4.03 -1.32
CA THR A 248 10.04 -4.45 -2.69
C THR A 248 8.53 -4.49 -2.90
N HIS A 249 7.78 -5.09 -1.98
CA HIS A 249 6.31 -5.12 -2.02
C HIS A 249 5.70 -3.71 -1.94
N GLU A 250 6.25 -2.84 -1.09
CA GLU A 250 5.83 -1.45 -0.98
C GLU A 250 5.97 -0.69 -2.31
N ARG A 251 7.11 -0.85 -3.01
CA ARG A 251 7.34 -0.21 -4.32
C ARG A 251 6.39 -0.72 -5.40
N GLU A 252 6.07 -2.00 -5.40
CA GLU A 252 5.10 -2.59 -6.32
C GLU A 252 3.71 -1.98 -6.12
N MET A 253 3.29 -1.82 -4.87
CA MET A 253 2.02 -1.18 -4.53
C MET A 253 1.99 0.30 -4.94
N ILE A 254 3.02 1.07 -4.57
CA ILE A 254 3.10 2.50 -4.89
C ILE A 254 3.21 2.72 -6.40
N GLY A 255 3.94 1.86 -7.12
CA GLY A 255 4.00 1.86 -8.58
C GLY A 255 2.64 1.68 -9.24
N GLY A 256 1.72 0.96 -8.58
CA GLY A 256 0.34 0.77 -9.03
C GLY A 256 -0.48 2.07 -9.13
N PHE A 257 -0.10 3.15 -8.47
CA PHE A 257 -0.79 4.46 -8.61
C PHE A 257 -0.79 4.97 -10.05
N GLY A 258 0.31 4.81 -10.79
CA GLY A 258 0.39 5.18 -12.20
C GLY A 258 -0.51 4.32 -13.09
N ILE A 259 -0.63 3.02 -12.79
CA ILE A 259 -1.51 2.08 -13.51
C ILE A 259 -2.98 2.41 -13.22
N SER A 260 -3.32 2.69 -11.97
CA SER A 260 -4.68 3.12 -11.58
C SER A 260 -5.08 4.42 -12.28
N ALA A 261 -4.14 5.37 -12.39
CA ALA A 261 -4.37 6.62 -13.12
C ALA A 261 -4.64 6.37 -14.61
N ALA A 262 -3.94 5.43 -15.24
CA ALA A 262 -4.15 5.06 -16.65
C ALA A 262 -5.51 4.37 -16.88
N GLY A 263 -6.00 3.58 -15.93
CA GLY A 263 -7.30 2.90 -16.00
C GLY A 263 -8.52 3.77 -15.68
N SER A 264 -8.32 5.00 -15.22
CA SER A 264 -9.41 5.93 -14.92
C SER A 264 -9.89 6.67 -16.17
N LYS A 265 -11.01 7.41 -16.07
CA LYS A 265 -11.52 8.26 -17.15
C LYS A 265 -10.40 9.15 -17.69
N THR A 266 -10.23 9.21 -19.01
CA THR A 266 -9.14 9.95 -19.64
C THR A 266 -9.22 11.44 -19.35
N LEU A 267 -8.07 12.11 -19.27
CA LEU A 267 -8.03 13.56 -19.06
C LEU A 267 -8.72 14.31 -20.19
N GLY A 268 -8.63 13.81 -21.43
CA GLY A 268 -9.31 14.39 -22.60
C GLY A 268 -10.82 14.39 -22.44
N ILE A 269 -11.41 13.28 -21.93
CA ILE A 269 -12.85 13.19 -21.65
C ILE A 269 -13.23 14.17 -20.52
N ILE A 270 -12.48 14.18 -19.43
CA ILE A 270 -12.75 15.08 -18.30
C ILE A 270 -12.67 16.56 -18.75
N ALA A 271 -11.65 16.89 -19.54
CA ALA A 271 -11.50 18.25 -20.08
C ALA A 271 -12.68 18.64 -20.98
N ALA A 272 -13.08 17.75 -21.89
CA ALA A 272 -14.22 17.99 -22.80
C ALA A 272 -15.53 18.22 -22.04
N GLU A 273 -15.74 17.51 -20.93
CA GLU A 273 -16.94 17.66 -20.09
C GLU A 273 -16.88 18.93 -19.22
N THR A 274 -15.69 19.36 -18.79
CA THR A 274 -15.51 20.48 -17.86
C THR A 274 -15.38 21.82 -18.56
N VAL A 275 -14.52 21.90 -19.59
CA VAL A 275 -14.22 23.16 -20.32
C VAL A 275 -15.07 23.30 -21.58
N GLY A 276 -15.61 22.19 -22.08
CA GLY A 276 -16.35 22.12 -23.33
C GLY A 276 -15.46 21.94 -24.55
N THR A 277 -16.11 21.87 -25.72
CA THR A 277 -15.44 21.71 -27.02
C THR A 277 -16.03 22.63 -28.08
N ILE A 278 -15.18 23.07 -29.03
CA ILE A 278 -15.60 23.75 -30.25
C ILE A 278 -15.30 22.82 -31.42
N ASN A 279 -16.30 22.53 -32.24
CA ASN A 279 -16.19 21.56 -33.36
C ASN A 279 -15.60 20.18 -32.92
N GLY A 280 -16.00 19.70 -31.73
CA GLY A 280 -15.56 18.41 -31.21
C GLY A 280 -14.12 18.38 -30.67
N ARG A 281 -13.47 19.54 -30.47
CA ARG A 281 -12.10 19.64 -29.97
C ARG A 281 -12.02 20.66 -28.85
N LEU A 282 -11.13 20.43 -27.88
CA LEU A 282 -10.76 21.46 -26.90
C LEU A 282 -10.19 22.67 -27.64
N ASP A 283 -10.73 23.86 -27.37
CA ASP A 283 -10.31 25.10 -28.04
C ASP A 283 -8.94 25.57 -27.53
N ASP A 284 -8.63 25.35 -26.25
CA ASP A 284 -7.31 25.61 -25.69
C ASP A 284 -6.28 24.61 -26.26
N LEU A 285 -5.46 25.11 -27.20
CA LEU A 285 -4.42 24.34 -27.87
C LEU A 285 -3.32 23.86 -26.90
N PHE A 286 -2.97 24.66 -25.90
CA PHE A 286 -1.94 24.31 -24.94
C PHE A 286 -2.43 23.20 -24.01
N LEU A 287 -3.61 23.35 -23.45
CA LEU A 287 -4.24 22.31 -22.62
C LEU A 287 -4.40 21.01 -23.39
N ARG A 288 -4.88 21.06 -24.63
CA ARG A 288 -5.03 19.88 -25.50
C ARG A 288 -3.70 19.18 -25.76
N THR A 289 -2.64 19.94 -26.02
CA THR A 289 -1.30 19.40 -26.27
C THR A 289 -0.71 18.76 -25.01
N ASP A 290 -0.85 19.41 -23.85
CA ASP A 290 -0.37 18.91 -22.58
C ASP A 290 -1.08 17.59 -22.19
N ILE A 291 -2.41 17.53 -22.36
CA ILE A 291 -3.20 16.33 -22.12
C ILE A 291 -2.74 15.19 -23.05
N ALA A 292 -2.60 15.46 -24.36
CA ALA A 292 -2.17 14.43 -25.32
C ALA A 292 -0.79 13.86 -24.94
N LYS A 293 0.17 14.70 -24.56
CA LYS A 293 1.48 14.25 -24.08
C LYS A 293 1.37 13.36 -22.85
N TRP A 294 0.55 13.77 -21.89
CA TRP A 294 0.34 12.97 -20.68
C TRP A 294 -0.32 11.61 -20.97
N GLU A 295 -1.33 11.58 -21.87
CA GLU A 295 -2.01 10.34 -22.25
C GLU A 295 -1.07 9.37 -23.00
N ILE A 296 -0.17 9.88 -23.85
CA ILE A 296 0.88 9.07 -24.50
C ILE A 296 1.81 8.46 -23.44
N ASP A 297 2.28 9.27 -22.51
CA ASP A 297 3.14 8.80 -21.41
C ASP A 297 2.44 7.75 -20.54
N ALA A 298 1.18 7.98 -20.19
CA ALA A 298 0.37 7.05 -19.38
C ALA A 298 0.14 5.71 -20.09
N ALA A 299 -0.15 5.73 -21.41
CA ALA A 299 -0.29 4.53 -22.21
C ALA A 299 1.04 3.76 -22.32
N SER A 300 2.15 4.47 -22.55
CA SER A 300 3.49 3.87 -22.59
C SER A 300 3.88 3.22 -21.26
N PHE A 301 3.52 3.86 -20.15
CA PHE A 301 3.73 3.32 -18.82
C PHE A 301 2.88 2.05 -18.59
N ALA A 302 1.60 2.06 -18.97
CA ALA A 302 0.72 0.91 -18.84
C ALA A 302 1.26 -0.32 -19.60
N PHE A 303 1.68 -0.16 -20.85
CA PHE A 303 2.30 -1.23 -21.63
C PHE A 303 3.62 -1.71 -21.02
N THR A 304 4.42 -0.80 -20.44
CA THR A 304 5.65 -1.17 -19.75
C THR A 304 5.37 -2.00 -18.50
N ALA A 305 4.37 -1.62 -17.72
CA ALA A 305 3.94 -2.37 -16.53
C ALA A 305 3.39 -3.76 -16.88
N GLU A 306 2.64 -3.87 -17.99
CA GLU A 306 2.16 -5.14 -18.53
C GLU A 306 3.33 -6.04 -18.94
N ARG A 307 4.29 -5.51 -19.68
CA ARG A 307 5.52 -6.23 -20.05
C ARG A 307 6.27 -6.75 -18.83
N VAL A 308 6.49 -5.90 -17.82
CA VAL A 308 7.15 -6.32 -16.57
C VAL A 308 6.37 -7.45 -15.88
N THR A 309 5.04 -7.36 -15.88
CA THR A 309 4.19 -8.42 -15.35
C THR A 309 4.39 -9.74 -16.10
N ASP A 310 4.54 -9.72 -17.41
CA ASP A 310 4.76 -10.91 -18.22
C ASP A 310 6.19 -11.47 -18.04
N GLU A 311 7.19 -10.61 -17.90
CA GLU A 311 8.56 -11.01 -17.55
C GLU A 311 8.60 -11.74 -16.19
N VAL A 312 7.87 -11.25 -15.18
CA VAL A 312 7.73 -11.91 -13.88
C VAL A 312 7.04 -13.27 -14.01
N LYS A 313 6.00 -13.39 -14.81
CA LYS A 313 5.33 -14.67 -15.10
C LYS A 313 6.28 -15.69 -15.74
N SER A 314 7.23 -15.23 -16.57
CA SER A 314 8.23 -16.09 -17.23
C SER A 314 9.40 -16.50 -16.30
N GLY A 315 9.38 -16.07 -15.03
CA GLY A 315 10.39 -16.42 -14.03
C GLY A 315 11.47 -15.38 -13.81
N SER A 316 11.42 -14.24 -14.50
CA SER A 316 12.27 -13.08 -14.21
C SER A 316 11.75 -12.33 -13.00
N GLY A 317 12.57 -12.04 -12.02
CA GLY A 317 12.17 -11.22 -10.88
C GLY A 317 11.97 -9.75 -11.28
N VAL A 318 11.09 -9.01 -10.59
CA VAL A 318 10.90 -7.56 -10.81
C VAL A 318 12.21 -6.79 -10.62
N GLY A 319 13.04 -7.20 -9.67
CA GLY A 319 14.38 -6.64 -9.45
C GLY A 319 14.39 -5.12 -9.36
N ALA A 320 15.37 -4.51 -10.01
CA ALA A 320 15.54 -3.05 -10.05
C ALA A 320 14.44 -2.34 -10.87
N THR A 321 13.68 -3.05 -11.71
CA THR A 321 12.59 -2.50 -12.51
C THR A 321 11.47 -1.92 -11.63
N SER A 322 11.31 -2.44 -10.41
CA SER A 322 10.38 -1.88 -9.41
C SER A 322 10.68 -0.40 -9.10
N ALA A 323 11.95 0.01 -9.14
CA ALA A 323 12.36 1.40 -8.95
C ALA A 323 11.87 2.30 -10.11
N MET A 324 11.95 1.81 -11.34
CA MET A 324 11.45 2.51 -12.52
C MET A 324 9.92 2.65 -12.47
N LEU A 325 9.20 1.58 -12.14
CA LEU A 325 7.75 1.62 -12.02
C LEU A 325 7.31 2.61 -10.93
N LYS A 326 7.97 2.58 -9.76
CA LYS A 326 7.71 3.54 -8.69
C LYS A 326 7.96 4.97 -9.13
N TYR A 327 9.16 5.27 -9.65
CA TYR A 327 9.53 6.62 -10.08
C TYR A 327 8.56 7.16 -11.12
N TYR A 328 8.41 6.47 -12.22
CA TYR A 328 7.60 6.96 -13.35
C TYR A 328 6.10 7.01 -13.03
N GLY A 329 5.58 5.98 -12.35
CA GLY A 329 4.18 5.92 -11.95
C GLY A 329 3.78 7.05 -11.00
N THR A 330 4.63 7.38 -10.03
CA THR A 330 4.36 8.49 -9.10
C THR A 330 4.44 9.86 -9.77
N GLU A 331 5.38 10.05 -10.71
CA GLU A 331 5.47 11.30 -11.49
C GLU A 331 4.29 11.45 -12.45
N LEU A 332 3.82 10.36 -13.07
CA LEU A 332 2.59 10.36 -13.86
C LEU A 332 1.37 10.76 -13.03
N ASN A 333 1.23 10.21 -11.83
CA ASN A 333 0.12 10.54 -10.94
C ASN A 333 0.14 12.03 -10.54
N LYS A 334 1.30 12.56 -10.17
CA LYS A 334 1.46 13.99 -9.86
C LYS A 334 1.03 14.86 -11.03
N ARG A 335 1.55 14.58 -12.24
CA ARG A 335 1.20 15.33 -13.47
C ARG A 335 -0.29 15.20 -13.81
N ARG A 336 -0.92 14.04 -13.55
CA ARG A 336 -2.35 13.88 -13.73
C ARG A 336 -3.14 14.89 -12.90
N PHE A 337 -2.81 15.01 -11.62
CA PHE A 337 -3.49 15.98 -10.74
C PHE A 337 -3.16 17.44 -11.07
N GLU A 338 -1.96 17.76 -11.60
CA GLU A 338 -1.66 19.08 -12.17
C GLU A 338 -2.62 19.41 -13.33
N HIS A 339 -2.85 18.45 -14.25
CA HIS A 339 -3.80 18.66 -15.36
C HIS A 339 -5.23 18.80 -14.86
N LEU A 340 -5.66 18.00 -13.88
CA LEU A 340 -7.00 18.13 -13.30
C LEU A 340 -7.23 19.50 -12.66
N VAL A 341 -6.22 20.04 -11.96
CA VAL A 341 -6.26 21.40 -11.41
C VAL A 341 -6.38 22.44 -12.53
N LYS A 342 -5.58 22.31 -13.62
CA LYS A 342 -5.67 23.21 -14.79
C LYS A 342 -7.05 23.14 -15.45
N ILE A 343 -7.60 21.94 -15.66
CA ILE A 343 -8.91 21.72 -16.29
C ILE A 343 -10.04 22.37 -15.48
N ASN A 344 -10.00 22.28 -14.16
CA ASN A 344 -11.02 22.85 -13.28
C ASN A 344 -10.82 24.34 -12.99
N GLY A 345 -9.68 24.91 -13.34
CA GLY A 345 -9.37 26.33 -13.16
C GLY A 345 -9.56 26.77 -11.71
N SER A 346 -10.20 27.93 -11.50
CA SER A 346 -10.43 28.50 -10.16
C SER A 346 -11.28 27.60 -9.25
N ASN A 347 -12.14 26.76 -9.79
CA ASN A 347 -12.96 25.83 -9.00
C ASN A 347 -12.08 24.79 -8.25
N SER A 348 -10.89 24.49 -8.76
CA SER A 348 -9.93 23.61 -8.09
C SER A 348 -9.38 24.18 -6.78
N MET A 349 -9.53 25.48 -6.53
CA MET A 349 -9.06 26.16 -5.31
C MET A 349 -10.12 26.20 -4.19
N ILE A 350 -11.35 25.77 -4.48
CA ILE A 350 -12.44 25.71 -3.49
C ILE A 350 -12.15 24.55 -2.53
N TRP A 351 -12.06 24.87 -1.23
CA TRP A 351 -11.64 23.92 -0.20
C TRP A 351 -12.77 23.14 0.46
N GLU A 352 -13.98 23.69 0.47
CA GLU A 352 -15.16 23.13 1.14
C GLU A 352 -16.42 23.32 0.27
N GLY A 353 -17.44 22.50 0.50
CA GLY A 353 -18.74 22.58 -0.12
C GLY A 353 -18.93 21.68 -1.34
N ASP A 354 -20.19 21.50 -1.72
CA ASP A 354 -20.65 20.53 -2.73
C ASP A 354 -20.01 20.71 -4.11
N ILE A 355 -19.80 21.97 -4.55
CA ILE A 355 -19.23 22.29 -5.87
C ILE A 355 -17.83 21.68 -6.04
N SER A 356 -17.05 21.61 -4.97
CA SER A 356 -15.69 21.10 -4.96
C SER A 356 -15.60 19.66 -4.45
N ASN A 357 -16.72 19.05 -4.11
CA ASN A 357 -16.75 17.79 -3.35
C ASN A 357 -15.81 17.90 -2.12
N ASP A 358 -16.06 18.90 -1.29
CA ASP A 358 -15.28 19.26 -0.10
C ASP A 358 -13.78 19.43 -0.38
N GLY A 359 -13.45 20.05 -1.49
CA GLY A 359 -12.08 20.33 -1.88
C GLY A 359 -11.27 19.09 -2.27
N TRP A 360 -11.93 17.99 -2.64
CA TRP A 360 -11.29 16.73 -2.98
C TRP A 360 -10.11 16.89 -3.94
N LEU A 361 -10.28 17.67 -5.00
CA LEU A 361 -9.23 17.88 -6.00
C LEU A 361 -8.02 18.61 -5.43
N ALA A 362 -8.23 19.71 -4.72
CA ALA A 362 -7.16 20.48 -4.08
C ALA A 362 -6.39 19.62 -3.05
N LYS A 363 -7.13 18.94 -2.17
CA LYS A 363 -6.58 18.08 -1.12
C LYS A 363 -5.78 16.92 -1.72
N THR A 364 -6.30 16.27 -2.75
CA THR A 364 -5.62 15.16 -3.42
C THR A 364 -4.38 15.64 -4.19
N TRP A 365 -4.49 16.76 -4.91
CA TRP A 365 -3.34 17.36 -5.59
C TRP A 365 -2.19 17.66 -4.62
N LEU A 366 -2.48 18.27 -3.47
CA LEU A 366 -1.49 18.50 -2.41
C LEU A 366 -0.89 17.19 -1.89
N ARG A 367 -1.73 16.16 -1.64
CA ARG A 367 -1.28 14.85 -1.18
C ARG A 367 -0.33 14.17 -2.18
N THR A 368 -0.55 14.33 -3.48
CA THR A 368 0.31 13.73 -4.51
C THR A 368 1.76 14.23 -4.46
N LYS A 369 2.05 15.40 -3.85
CA LYS A 369 3.43 15.89 -3.70
C LYS A 369 4.30 14.94 -2.86
N GLY A 370 3.70 14.20 -1.93
CA GLY A 370 4.36 13.13 -1.18
C GLY A 370 4.78 11.94 -2.02
N ASN A 371 4.17 11.72 -3.19
CA ASN A 371 4.46 10.58 -4.06
C ASN A 371 5.93 10.52 -4.53
N SER A 372 6.59 11.67 -4.69
CA SER A 372 8.02 11.72 -5.03
C SER A 372 8.96 11.36 -3.87
N ILE A 373 8.43 11.23 -2.65
CA ILE A 373 9.21 11.06 -1.41
C ILE A 373 9.00 9.66 -0.83
N GLU A 374 7.75 9.26 -0.65
CA GLU A 374 7.35 7.98 -0.05
C GLU A 374 7.82 6.76 -0.86
N GLY A 375 8.09 5.64 -0.20
CA GLY A 375 8.59 4.41 -0.84
C GLY A 375 9.99 4.57 -1.47
N GLY A 376 10.79 5.52 -0.98
CA GLY A 376 12.07 5.95 -1.52
C GLY A 376 11.93 7.12 -2.49
N THR A 377 12.70 8.20 -2.25
CA THR A 377 12.59 9.43 -3.05
C THR A 377 12.88 9.19 -4.53
N SER A 378 12.40 10.09 -5.39
CA SER A 378 12.69 10.05 -6.83
C SER A 378 14.19 9.94 -7.11
N GLU A 379 15.03 10.65 -6.35
CA GLU A 379 16.49 10.62 -6.46
C GLU A 379 17.07 9.24 -6.08
N VAL A 380 16.55 8.63 -5.01
CA VAL A 380 16.95 7.26 -4.61
C VAL A 380 16.57 6.26 -5.70
N GLN A 381 15.37 6.37 -6.28
CA GLN A 381 14.94 5.48 -7.36
C GLN A 381 15.79 5.68 -8.61
N LEU A 382 16.10 6.92 -8.99
CA LEU A 382 16.99 7.23 -10.11
C LEU A 382 18.40 6.65 -9.91
N ASN A 383 18.96 6.72 -8.70
CA ASN A 383 20.24 6.09 -8.37
C ASN A 383 20.17 4.56 -8.51
N ILE A 384 19.08 3.93 -8.08
CA ILE A 384 18.89 2.48 -8.25
C ILE A 384 18.82 2.13 -9.75
N ILE A 385 18.08 2.90 -10.54
CA ILE A 385 17.95 2.74 -12.00
C ILE A 385 19.33 2.90 -12.65
N ALA A 386 20.02 3.99 -12.37
CA ALA A 386 21.33 4.27 -12.94
C ALA A 386 22.31 3.12 -12.69
N LYS A 387 22.42 2.68 -11.43
CA LYS A 387 23.35 1.64 -11.03
C LYS A 387 22.97 0.25 -11.53
N ASN A 388 21.71 -0.17 -11.34
CA ASN A 388 21.34 -1.57 -11.50
C ASN A 388 20.65 -1.88 -12.83
N ILE A 389 20.16 -0.88 -13.56
CA ILE A 389 19.55 -1.04 -14.89
C ILE A 389 20.49 -0.56 -15.98
N LEU A 390 21.09 0.63 -15.80
CA LEU A 390 21.91 1.26 -16.82
C LEU A 390 23.42 0.97 -16.67
N GLY A 391 23.85 0.36 -15.56
CA GLY A 391 25.26 0.08 -15.29
C GLY A 391 26.13 1.32 -15.10
N LEU A 392 25.53 2.46 -14.76
CA LEU A 392 26.19 3.72 -14.46
C LEU A 392 26.49 3.75 -12.96
N GLY A 393 27.72 3.52 -12.54
CA GLY A 393 28.05 3.43 -11.13
C GLY A 393 29.37 4.00 -10.76
#